data_06182c39e21771fcfafbb62403dbf492
#
_entry.id   06182c39e21771fcfafbb62403dbf492
#
_cell.length_a   1.000
_cell.length_b   1.000
_cell.length_c   1.000
_cell.angle_alpha   90.00
_cell.angle_beta   90.00
_cell.angle_gamma   90.00
#
_symmetry.space_group_name_H-M   'P 1'
#
loop_
_entity.id
_entity.type
_entity.pdbx_description
1 polymer ?
#
loop_
_entity_poly.entity_id
_entity_poly.type
_entity_poly.pdbx_seq_one_letter_code
_entity_poly.pdbx_strand_id
1 'polypeptide(L)'
;MSESISYEKIKREPIVYVVQEIAGTREGRPKINIMGASKYGPFKFLLPELSQIIFSPGPLIIKLRQSLKDYKPDDYLLLTGDPAIIGVACSIVSDITTGKYNLLKWDKQERRYYPIKINLYERGEINERDKL
;
A
#
# COMPACT_ATOMS: atom_id res chain seq x y z
N MET A 1 -9.85 -27.11 -20.82
CA MET A 1 -8.45 -27.27 -21.13
C MET A 1 -7.61 -27.02 -19.90
N SER A 2 -6.61 -27.85 -19.71
CA SER A 2 -5.74 -27.78 -18.54
C SER A 2 -4.94 -26.48 -18.43
N GLU A 3 -4.64 -25.85 -19.55
CA GLU A 3 -3.84 -24.61 -19.56
C GLU A 3 -4.53 -23.44 -18.89
N SER A 4 -5.82 -23.22 -19.14
CA SER A 4 -6.55 -22.14 -18.49
C SER A 4 -6.68 -22.36 -16.98
N ILE A 5 -6.80 -23.61 -16.55
CA ILE A 5 -6.84 -23.95 -15.13
C ILE A 5 -5.49 -23.67 -14.48
N SER A 6 -4.39 -23.93 -15.19
CA SER A 6 -3.04 -23.64 -14.68
C SER A 6 -2.83 -22.15 -14.45
N TYR A 7 -3.26 -21.31 -15.36
CA TYR A 7 -3.12 -19.86 -15.21
C TYR A 7 -3.90 -19.33 -14.02
N GLU A 8 -5.08 -19.84 -13.77
CA GLU A 8 -5.87 -19.43 -12.62
C GLU A 8 -5.22 -19.81 -11.29
N LYS A 9 -4.46 -20.91 -11.28
CA LYS A 9 -3.76 -21.37 -10.08
C LYS A 9 -2.45 -20.65 -9.82
N ILE A 10 -1.84 -20.08 -10.88
CA ILE A 10 -0.58 -19.36 -10.73
C ILE A 10 -0.88 -17.95 -10.24
N LYS A 11 -0.73 -17.77 -8.95
CA LYS A 11 -0.82 -16.43 -8.33
C LYS A 11 0.59 -15.93 -8.12
N ARG A 12 0.83 -14.68 -8.52
CA ARG A 12 2.09 -14.05 -8.17
C ARG A 12 2.14 -13.79 -6.67
N GLU A 13 3.34 -13.69 -6.13
CA GLU A 13 3.53 -13.29 -4.75
C GLU A 13 3.01 -11.86 -4.54
N PRO A 14 2.48 -11.56 -3.34
CA PRO A 14 2.09 -10.21 -3.01
C PRO A 14 3.27 -9.23 -3.13
N ILE A 15 2.96 -8.01 -3.54
CA ILE A 15 3.92 -6.92 -3.68
C ILE A 15 3.63 -5.88 -2.61
N VAL A 16 4.68 -5.32 -2.02
CA VAL A 16 4.58 -4.19 -1.11
C VAL A 16 4.82 -2.91 -1.91
N TYR A 17 3.77 -2.16 -2.14
CA TYR A 17 3.86 -0.87 -2.82
C TYR A 17 4.20 0.20 -1.79
N VAL A 18 5.41 0.74 -1.88
CA VAL A 18 5.88 1.81 -1.01
C VAL A 18 5.40 3.12 -1.63
N VAL A 19 4.53 3.83 -0.92
CA VAL A 19 3.87 5.01 -1.48
C VAL A 19 4.87 6.06 -1.91
N GLN A 20 5.85 6.36 -1.05
CA GLN A 20 6.87 7.35 -1.37
C GLN A 20 8.20 6.93 -0.77
N GLU A 21 9.29 7.14 -1.50
CA GLU A 21 10.63 6.93 -0.96
C GLU A 21 10.85 7.84 0.24
N ILE A 22 11.54 7.31 1.25
CA ILE A 22 11.82 8.05 2.47
C ILE A 22 13.18 8.72 2.33
N ALA A 23 13.24 10.02 2.65
CA ALA A 23 14.45 10.80 2.60
C ALA A 23 15.56 10.18 3.47
N GLY A 24 16.77 10.16 2.95
CA GLY A 24 17.94 9.66 3.66
C GLY A 24 18.18 8.16 3.49
N THR A 25 17.27 7.43 2.88
CA THR A 25 17.44 5.98 2.68
C THR A 25 18.67 5.65 1.84
N ARG A 26 19.00 6.50 0.86
CA ARG A 26 20.14 6.30 -0.05
C ARG A 26 21.48 6.61 0.57
N GLU A 27 21.50 7.36 1.65
CA GLU A 27 22.73 7.80 2.31
C GLU A 27 23.18 6.87 3.43
N GLY A 28 22.55 5.72 3.56
CA GLY A 28 22.89 4.75 4.60
C GLY A 28 22.45 5.15 6.00
N ARG A 29 21.70 6.25 6.15
CA ARG A 29 21.16 6.74 7.42
C ARG A 29 19.67 6.99 7.30
N PRO A 30 18.86 5.95 7.05
CA PRO A 30 17.43 6.13 6.89
C PRO A 30 16.79 6.62 8.18
N LYS A 31 15.89 7.60 8.07
CA LYS A 31 15.07 8.04 9.19
C LYS A 31 14.11 6.95 9.62
N ILE A 32 13.66 6.16 8.67
CA ILE A 32 12.74 5.04 8.90
C ILE A 32 13.28 3.84 8.13
N ASN A 33 13.47 2.74 8.82
CA ASN A 33 13.92 1.51 8.19
C ASN A 33 12.72 0.69 7.75
N ILE A 34 12.51 0.57 6.46
CA ILE A 34 11.39 -0.20 5.90
C ILE A 34 11.72 -1.67 5.64
N MET A 35 12.96 -2.08 5.88
CA MET A 35 13.38 -3.46 5.57
C MET A 35 12.57 -4.52 6.31
N GLY A 36 12.06 -4.19 7.50
CA GLY A 36 11.17 -5.09 8.22
C GLY A 36 9.87 -5.43 7.50
N ALA A 37 9.48 -4.63 6.52
CA ALA A 37 8.29 -4.89 5.72
C ALA A 37 8.56 -5.88 4.57
N SER A 38 9.81 -6.23 4.31
CA SER A 38 10.19 -7.10 3.20
C SER A 38 9.63 -8.53 3.32
N LYS A 39 9.29 -8.95 4.51
CA LYS A 39 8.68 -10.26 4.73
C LYS A 39 7.29 -10.40 4.11
N TYR A 40 6.65 -9.28 3.79
CA TYR A 40 5.34 -9.29 3.15
C TYR A 40 5.40 -9.33 1.63
N GLY A 41 6.56 -9.08 1.05
CA GLY A 41 6.77 -9.16 -0.39
C GLY A 41 7.85 -8.19 -0.87
N PRO A 42 8.23 -8.29 -2.14
CA PRO A 42 9.17 -7.35 -2.74
C PRO A 42 8.59 -5.94 -2.79
N PHE A 43 9.45 -4.95 -2.73
CA PHE A 43 9.06 -3.53 -2.76
C PHE A 43 8.92 -3.02 -4.19
N LYS A 44 7.88 -2.22 -4.41
CA LYS A 44 7.74 -1.39 -5.59
C LYS A 44 7.48 0.03 -5.13
N PHE A 45 8.40 0.94 -5.42
CA PHE A 45 8.28 2.35 -5.03
C PHE A 45 7.40 3.09 -6.03
N LEU A 46 6.44 3.87 -5.54
CA LEU A 46 5.50 4.60 -6.40
C LEU A 46 6.03 5.98 -6.77
N LEU A 47 6.54 6.73 -5.80
CA LEU A 47 7.00 8.10 -6.00
C LEU A 47 8.35 8.34 -5.33
N PRO A 48 9.18 9.26 -5.90
CA PRO A 48 10.42 9.67 -5.26
C PRO A 48 10.17 10.50 -3.99
N GLU A 49 11.21 10.64 -3.18
CA GLU A 49 11.12 11.21 -1.83
C GLU A 49 10.63 12.66 -1.75
N LEU A 50 10.84 13.45 -2.78
CA LEU A 50 10.49 14.87 -2.76
C LEU A 50 9.18 15.20 -3.48
N SER A 51 8.41 14.17 -3.86
CA SER A 51 7.12 14.40 -4.51
C SER A 51 6.13 15.02 -3.52
N GLN A 52 5.40 16.03 -3.98
CA GLN A 52 4.39 16.72 -3.18
C GLN A 52 3.19 17.09 -4.05
N ILE A 53 2.02 17.15 -3.41
CA ILE A 53 0.83 17.74 -4.03
C ILE A 53 0.73 19.17 -3.49
N ILE A 54 1.03 20.17 -4.33
CA ILE A 54 1.00 21.56 -3.91
C ILE A 54 -0.26 22.27 -4.42
N PHE A 55 -0.46 22.32 -5.73
CA PHE A 55 -1.57 23.07 -6.33
C PHE A 55 -2.48 22.23 -7.21
N SER A 56 -1.95 21.26 -7.91
CA SER A 56 -2.73 20.45 -8.84
C SER A 56 -2.36 18.97 -8.69
N PRO A 57 -3.30 18.14 -8.23
CA PRO A 57 -3.03 16.71 -8.06
C PRO A 57 -3.10 15.90 -9.35
N GLY A 58 -3.62 16.49 -10.45
CA GLY A 58 -3.89 15.75 -11.69
C GLY A 58 -2.74 14.89 -12.20
N PRO A 59 -1.54 15.49 -12.47
CA PRO A 59 -0.41 14.70 -12.97
C PRO A 59 0.03 13.58 -12.01
N LEU A 60 -0.05 13.83 -10.72
CA LEU A 60 0.31 12.85 -9.70
C LEU A 60 -0.67 11.67 -9.70
N ILE A 61 -1.96 11.96 -9.84
CA ILE A 61 -3.00 10.93 -9.90
C ILE A 61 -2.76 10.02 -11.10
N ILE A 62 -2.45 10.59 -12.27
CA ILE A 62 -2.16 9.82 -13.48
C ILE A 62 -0.97 8.90 -13.23
N LYS A 63 0.11 9.43 -12.66
CA LYS A 63 1.30 8.64 -12.37
C LYS A 63 1.02 7.51 -11.38
N LEU A 64 0.28 7.79 -10.33
CA LEU A 64 -0.09 6.77 -9.33
C LEU A 64 -0.99 5.71 -9.93
N ARG A 65 -1.96 6.07 -10.76
CA ARG A 65 -2.81 5.09 -11.43
C ARG A 65 -2.01 4.17 -12.33
N GLN A 66 -1.03 4.70 -13.05
CA GLN A 66 -0.16 3.89 -13.89
C GLN A 66 0.69 2.92 -13.07
N SER A 67 1.25 3.41 -11.97
CA SER A 67 2.10 2.60 -11.10
C SER A 67 1.32 1.54 -10.32
N LEU A 68 0.06 1.78 -10.06
CA LEU A 68 -0.82 0.90 -9.28
C LEU A 68 -1.73 0.03 -10.15
N LYS A 69 -1.62 0.12 -11.47
CA LYS A 69 -2.56 -0.57 -12.37
C LYS A 69 -2.66 -2.08 -12.13
N ASP A 70 -1.59 -2.69 -11.66
CA ASP A 70 -1.52 -4.14 -11.41
C ASP A 70 -1.74 -4.51 -9.94
N TYR A 71 -2.11 -3.54 -9.11
CA TYR A 71 -2.39 -3.78 -7.71
C TYR A 71 -3.55 -4.77 -7.56
N LYS A 72 -3.37 -5.73 -6.68
CA LYS A 72 -4.36 -6.77 -6.39
C LYS A 72 -4.75 -6.75 -4.91
N PRO A 73 -5.93 -7.28 -4.55
CA PRO A 73 -6.37 -7.26 -3.15
C PRO A 73 -5.41 -7.89 -2.14
N ASP A 74 -4.55 -8.79 -2.57
CA ASP A 74 -3.55 -9.43 -1.70
C ASP A 74 -2.26 -8.62 -1.54
N ASP A 75 -2.09 -7.57 -2.33
CA ASP A 75 -0.93 -6.69 -2.22
C ASP A 75 -1.07 -5.75 -1.03
N TYR A 76 0.02 -5.05 -0.72
CA TYR A 76 0.09 -4.16 0.42
C TYR A 76 0.46 -2.75 -0.03
N LEU A 77 -0.10 -1.75 0.67
CA LEU A 77 0.37 -0.38 0.62
C LEU A 77 1.15 -0.09 1.89
N LEU A 78 2.41 0.26 1.75
CA LEU A 78 3.23 0.75 2.87
C LEU A 78 3.10 2.27 2.92
N LEU A 79 2.55 2.76 4.02
CA LEU A 79 2.13 4.15 4.17
C LEU A 79 3.32 5.03 4.56
N THR A 80 4.05 5.49 3.56
CA THR A 80 5.23 6.35 3.75
C THR A 80 5.07 7.64 2.97
N GLY A 81 5.62 8.73 3.52
CA GLY A 81 5.71 10.00 2.83
C GLY A 81 4.61 10.99 3.17
N ASP A 82 4.28 11.84 2.21
CA ASP A 82 3.29 12.92 2.35
C ASP A 82 1.90 12.34 2.62
N PRO A 83 1.22 12.75 3.70
CA PRO A 83 -0.14 12.27 4.00
C PRO A 83 -1.14 12.48 2.87
N ALA A 84 -1.03 13.57 2.10
CA ALA A 84 -1.93 13.82 0.98
C ALA A 84 -1.71 12.78 -0.13
N ILE A 85 -0.47 12.41 -0.40
CA ILE A 85 -0.14 11.38 -1.39
C ILE A 85 -0.64 10.01 -0.91
N ILE A 86 -0.44 9.70 0.36
CA ILE A 86 -0.95 8.46 0.97
C ILE A 86 -2.46 8.36 0.78
N GLY A 87 -3.19 9.45 1.05
CA GLY A 87 -4.64 9.49 0.87
C GLY A 87 -5.06 9.20 -0.57
N VAL A 88 -4.39 9.81 -1.54
CA VAL A 88 -4.68 9.58 -2.96
C VAL A 88 -4.37 8.14 -3.34
N ALA A 89 -3.24 7.59 -2.91
CA ALA A 89 -2.88 6.20 -3.19
C ALA A 89 -3.92 5.23 -2.63
N CYS A 90 -4.37 5.43 -1.39
CA CYS A 90 -5.41 4.62 -0.78
C CYS A 90 -6.72 4.69 -1.58
N SER A 91 -7.09 5.89 -2.03
CA SER A 91 -8.29 6.08 -2.84
C SER A 91 -8.21 5.31 -4.17
N ILE A 92 -7.05 5.34 -4.79
CA ILE A 92 -6.84 4.64 -6.07
C ILE A 92 -6.93 3.14 -5.89
N VAL A 93 -6.24 2.57 -4.89
CA VAL A 93 -6.31 1.11 -4.68
C VAL A 93 -7.71 0.68 -4.25
N SER A 94 -8.41 1.49 -3.49
CA SER A 94 -9.81 1.22 -3.14
C SER A 94 -10.69 1.16 -4.40
N ASP A 95 -10.48 2.08 -5.32
CA ASP A 95 -11.21 2.10 -6.60
C ASP A 95 -10.90 0.85 -7.43
N ILE A 96 -9.63 0.48 -7.56
CA ILE A 96 -9.21 -0.68 -8.35
C ILE A 96 -9.71 -1.99 -7.76
N THR A 97 -9.72 -2.13 -6.44
CA THR A 97 -10.02 -3.38 -5.75
C THR A 97 -11.44 -3.47 -5.23
N THR A 98 -12.26 -2.48 -5.50
CA THR A 98 -13.63 -2.40 -4.97
C THR A 98 -13.62 -2.44 -3.44
N GLY A 99 -12.73 -1.63 -2.86
CA GLY A 99 -12.65 -1.43 -1.43
C GLY A 99 -11.97 -2.53 -0.62
N LYS A 100 -11.24 -3.43 -1.29
CA LYS A 100 -10.55 -4.54 -0.61
C LYS A 100 -9.05 -4.45 -0.84
N TYR A 101 -8.30 -4.06 0.19
CA TYR A 101 -6.85 -3.93 0.08
C TYR A 101 -6.21 -4.05 1.45
N ASN A 102 -4.89 -4.13 1.46
CA ASN A 102 -4.13 -4.25 2.71
C ASN A 102 -3.20 -3.07 2.88
N LEU A 103 -3.12 -2.58 4.11
CA LEU A 103 -2.16 -1.56 4.51
C LEU A 103 -1.07 -2.20 5.35
N LEU A 104 0.13 -1.67 5.28
CA LEU A 104 1.19 -1.98 6.24
C LEU A 104 1.46 -0.75 7.06
N LYS A 105 1.45 -0.92 8.37
CA LYS A 105 1.64 0.16 9.31
C LYS A 105 2.75 -0.20 10.29
N TRP A 106 3.57 0.81 10.65
CA TRP A 106 4.60 0.66 11.66
C TRP A 106 3.98 0.78 13.06
N ASP A 107 4.28 -0.19 13.91
CA ASP A 107 3.89 -0.16 15.33
C ASP A 107 5.10 0.31 16.14
N LYS A 108 5.00 1.48 16.75
CA LYS A 108 6.09 2.06 17.53
C LYS A 108 6.40 1.28 18.79
N GLN A 109 5.40 0.68 19.41
CA GLN A 109 5.58 -0.07 20.65
C GLN A 109 6.26 -1.41 20.40
N GLU A 110 5.75 -2.16 19.42
CA GLU A 110 6.27 -3.47 19.07
C GLU A 110 7.47 -3.41 18.12
N ARG A 111 7.76 -2.24 17.56
CA ARG A 111 8.84 -2.00 16.59
C ARG A 111 8.80 -2.96 15.41
N ARG A 112 7.62 -3.11 14.83
CA ARG A 112 7.42 -3.97 13.67
C ARG A 112 6.32 -3.43 12.79
N TYR A 113 6.34 -3.88 11.53
CA TYR A 113 5.22 -3.64 10.62
C TYR A 113 4.14 -4.69 10.84
N TYR A 114 2.90 -4.27 10.73
CA TYR A 114 1.78 -5.20 10.78
C TYR A 114 0.76 -4.84 9.71
N PRO A 115 0.06 -5.87 9.17
CA PRO A 115 -0.91 -5.65 8.12
C PRO A 115 -2.26 -5.26 8.71
N ILE A 116 -2.96 -4.37 7.99
CA ILE A 116 -4.34 -4.04 8.28
C ILE A 116 -5.14 -4.37 7.03
N LYS A 117 -6.06 -5.30 7.16
CA LYS A 117 -6.90 -5.71 6.05
C LYS A 117 -8.13 -4.80 5.97
N ILE A 118 -8.27 -4.12 4.85
CA ILE A 118 -9.38 -3.19 4.62
C ILE A 118 -10.44 -3.86 3.75
N ASN A 119 -11.68 -3.77 4.18
CA ASN A 119 -12.84 -4.10 3.38
C ASN A 119 -13.92 -3.06 3.69
N LEU A 120 -14.09 -2.11 2.79
CA LEU A 120 -15.00 -0.99 3.02
C LEU A 120 -16.47 -1.39 3.04
N TYR A 121 -16.79 -2.56 2.54
CA TYR A 121 -18.17 -3.04 2.46
C TYR A 121 -18.49 -4.11 3.47
N GLU A 122 -17.57 -4.39 4.38
CA GLU A 122 -17.80 -5.36 5.44
C GLU A 122 -18.87 -4.85 6.40
N ARG A 123 -19.88 -5.70 6.64
CA ARG A 123 -20.97 -5.41 7.56
C ARG A 123 -20.88 -6.39 8.72
N GLY A 124 -19.96 -6.13 9.63
CA GLY A 124 -19.87 -6.92 10.84
C GLY A 124 -20.81 -6.40 11.91
N GLU A 125 -21.08 -7.23 12.92
CA GLU A 125 -21.77 -6.79 14.11
C GLU A 125 -20.88 -5.85 14.90
N ILE A 126 -21.48 -4.76 15.40
CA ILE A 126 -20.76 -3.82 16.26
C ILE A 126 -20.87 -4.33 17.70
N ASN A 127 -19.74 -4.72 18.28
CA ASN A 127 -19.65 -5.11 19.68
C ASN A 127 -19.57 -3.87 20.58
N GLU A 128 -19.84 -4.04 21.87
CA GLU A 128 -19.70 -2.96 22.85
C GLU A 128 -18.29 -2.37 22.86
N ARG A 129 -17.27 -3.20 22.57
CA ARG A 129 -15.87 -2.75 22.50
C ARG A 129 -15.60 -1.78 21.35
N ASP A 130 -16.39 -1.86 20.29
CA ASP A 130 -16.20 -1.07 19.09
C ASP A 130 -16.98 0.25 19.11
N LYS A 131 -17.80 0.43 20.14
CA LYS A 131 -18.54 1.67 20.32
C LYS A 131 -17.64 2.69 21.01
N LEU A 132 -17.39 3.78 20.32
CA LEU A 132 -16.59 4.89 20.87
C LEU A 132 -17.45 6.07 21.26
#